data_02c586166df29af13620342b3b216a58
#
_entry.id   02c586166df29af13620342b3b216a58
#
_cell.length_a   1.000
_cell.length_b   1.000
_cell.length_c   1.000
_cell.angle_alpha   90.00
_cell.angle_beta   90.00
_cell.angle_gamma   90.00
#
_symmetry.space_group_name_H-M   'P 1'
#
loop_
_entity.id
_entity.type
_entity.pdbx_description
1 polymer ?
#
loop_
_entity_poly.entity_id
_entity_poly.type
_entity_poly.pdbx_seq_one_letter_code
_entity_poly.pdbx_strand_id
1 'polypeptide(L)'
;RDRGIVGENEFMEKEEDAEIIKRLGFSKCRLSLAMPKDIEYPGLSWFNGKKIATSYPVILRNFLKKNGVNAEIHVITGSVEVSPGIGLADAIFDIVSSGSTLVSNRLKEVEVVMKSEALLIGNKNMSDEKKEVLEELLFRMNAVKTAEDKKYVLMNAPKDKLEEIIAVLPGMKSPTIMPLAQEGWCSVHTVLDEKRFWEIIGKLKGLGAEGILVLPIEKMIV
;
A
#
# COMPACT_ATOMS: atom_id res chain seq x y z
N ARG A 1 -24.79 4.22 -10.73
CA ARG A 1 -23.82 4.80 -9.74
C ARG A 1 -22.77 5.57 -10.51
N ASP A 2 -22.45 6.80 -10.09
CA ASP A 2 -21.58 7.68 -10.87
C ASP A 2 -20.08 7.49 -10.57
N ARG A 3 -19.76 6.92 -9.41
CA ARG A 3 -18.38 6.66 -8.94
C ARG A 3 -18.37 5.67 -7.77
N GLY A 4 -17.21 5.05 -7.53
CA GLY A 4 -17.00 4.13 -6.43
C GLY A 4 -15.52 3.86 -6.19
N ILE A 5 -15.21 3.34 -5.01
CA ILE A 5 -13.89 2.78 -4.70
C ILE A 5 -14.03 1.26 -4.73
N VAL A 6 -13.15 0.60 -5.46
CA VAL A 6 -13.15 -0.84 -5.67
C VAL A 6 -11.71 -1.37 -5.72
N GLY A 7 -11.49 -2.62 -5.33
CA GLY A 7 -10.21 -3.28 -5.56
C GLY A 7 -9.99 -3.53 -7.05
N GLU A 8 -8.78 -3.34 -7.55
CA GLU A 8 -8.44 -3.60 -8.95
C GLU A 8 -8.74 -5.05 -9.36
N ASN A 9 -8.55 -5.99 -8.44
CA ASN A 9 -8.93 -7.40 -8.63
C ASN A 9 -10.43 -7.57 -8.91
N GLU A 10 -11.31 -6.90 -8.16
CA GLU A 10 -12.75 -6.95 -8.36
C GLU A 10 -13.17 -6.28 -9.68
N PHE A 11 -12.55 -5.14 -9.98
CA PHE A 11 -12.78 -4.42 -11.23
C PHE A 11 -12.44 -5.27 -12.46
N MET A 12 -11.29 -5.94 -12.43
CA MET A 12 -10.83 -6.82 -13.51
C MET A 12 -11.62 -8.13 -13.59
N GLU A 13 -12.02 -8.68 -12.46
CA GLU A 13 -12.82 -9.92 -12.42
C GLU A 13 -14.23 -9.74 -12.97
N LYS A 14 -14.84 -8.59 -12.70
CA LYS A 14 -16.22 -8.31 -13.12
C LYS A 14 -16.32 -7.68 -14.50
N GLU A 15 -15.19 -7.33 -15.13
CA GLU A 15 -15.14 -6.65 -16.43
C GLU A 15 -16.09 -5.44 -16.49
N GLU A 16 -16.10 -4.63 -15.39
CA GLU A 16 -17.03 -3.51 -15.26
C GLU A 16 -16.81 -2.45 -16.32
N ASP A 17 -17.90 -1.95 -16.93
CA ASP A 17 -17.87 -0.84 -17.89
C ASP A 17 -17.78 0.52 -17.17
N ALA A 18 -16.64 0.76 -16.53
CA ALA A 18 -16.32 2.00 -15.84
C ALA A 18 -14.92 2.48 -16.22
N GLU A 19 -14.63 3.75 -15.98
CA GLU A 19 -13.30 4.33 -16.18
C GLU A 19 -12.51 4.33 -14.87
N ILE A 20 -11.25 3.95 -14.93
CA ILE A 20 -10.33 4.12 -13.80
C ILE A 20 -9.91 5.60 -13.75
N ILE A 21 -10.42 6.33 -12.76
CA ILE A 21 -10.10 7.74 -12.56
C ILE A 21 -8.73 7.88 -11.89
N LYS A 22 -8.48 7.07 -10.85
CA LYS A 22 -7.23 7.14 -10.08
C LYS A 22 -6.91 5.85 -9.35
N ARG A 23 -5.62 5.51 -9.30
CA ARG A 23 -5.06 4.52 -8.40
C ARG A 23 -4.80 5.17 -7.04
N LEU A 24 -5.36 4.62 -5.97
CA LEU A 24 -5.36 5.27 -4.66
C LEU A 24 -4.12 4.96 -3.82
N GLY A 25 -3.39 3.87 -4.16
CA GLY A 25 -2.13 3.51 -3.53
C GLY A 25 -2.24 2.89 -2.13
N PHE A 26 -3.44 2.52 -1.69
CA PHE A 26 -3.69 1.76 -0.46
C PHE A 26 -4.41 0.44 -0.74
N SER A 27 -4.65 -0.38 0.31
CA SER A 27 -5.20 -1.75 0.19
C SER A 27 -4.42 -2.60 -0.82
N LYS A 28 -3.10 -2.47 -0.84
CA LYS A 28 -2.23 -3.22 -1.75
C LYS A 28 -2.25 -4.69 -1.40
N CYS A 29 -2.52 -5.50 -2.40
CA CYS A 29 -2.47 -6.95 -2.33
C CYS A 29 -1.99 -7.51 -3.68
N ARG A 30 -1.94 -8.84 -3.78
CA ARG A 30 -1.66 -9.52 -5.03
C ARG A 30 -2.56 -10.74 -5.16
N LEU A 31 -2.88 -11.11 -6.38
CA LEU A 31 -3.49 -12.39 -6.69
C LEU A 31 -2.41 -13.35 -7.13
N SER A 32 -2.35 -14.49 -6.49
CA SER A 32 -1.27 -15.44 -6.68
C SER A 32 -1.76 -16.87 -6.74
N LEU A 33 -1.05 -17.68 -7.52
CA LEU A 33 -1.15 -19.13 -7.45
C LEU A 33 -0.36 -19.62 -6.24
N ALA A 34 -0.98 -20.50 -5.46
CA ALA A 34 -0.36 -21.17 -4.34
C ALA A 34 -0.69 -22.66 -4.35
N MET A 35 0.24 -23.48 -3.88
CA MET A 35 0.16 -24.94 -3.87
C MET A 35 0.66 -25.48 -2.53
N PRO A 36 0.42 -26.78 -2.21
CA PRO A 36 0.97 -27.39 -1.00
C PRO A 36 2.48 -27.22 -0.91
N LYS A 37 2.98 -26.81 0.25
CA LYS A 37 4.41 -26.46 0.46
C LYS A 37 5.36 -27.62 0.27
N ASP A 38 4.88 -28.84 0.52
CA ASP A 38 5.67 -30.08 0.50
C ASP A 38 5.87 -30.62 -0.94
N ILE A 39 5.22 -30.00 -1.94
CA ILE A 39 5.37 -30.37 -3.36
C ILE A 39 6.38 -29.42 -4.00
N GLU A 40 7.37 -29.93 -4.72
CA GLU A 40 8.30 -29.10 -5.50
C GLU A 40 7.56 -28.39 -6.63
N TYR A 41 7.93 -27.12 -6.89
CA TYR A 41 7.35 -26.33 -7.95
C TYR A 41 8.32 -26.26 -9.15
N PRO A 42 8.05 -27.02 -10.24
CA PRO A 42 8.91 -27.06 -11.42
C PRO A 42 8.59 -25.96 -12.45
N GLY A 43 7.59 -25.11 -12.16
CA GLY A 43 7.09 -24.07 -13.06
C GLY A 43 5.62 -24.24 -13.41
N LEU A 44 5.09 -23.32 -14.25
CA LEU A 44 3.66 -23.21 -14.58
C LEU A 44 3.07 -24.51 -15.20
N SER A 45 3.88 -25.31 -15.88
CA SER A 45 3.44 -26.59 -16.46
C SER A 45 2.91 -27.59 -15.42
N TRP A 46 3.28 -27.43 -14.15
CA TRP A 46 2.77 -28.26 -13.07
C TRP A 46 1.24 -28.19 -12.93
N PHE A 47 0.65 -27.04 -13.28
CA PHE A 47 -0.80 -26.85 -13.18
C PHE A 47 -1.58 -27.55 -14.29
N ASN A 48 -0.95 -28.12 -15.32
CA ASN A 48 -1.66 -28.85 -16.35
C ASN A 48 -2.41 -30.06 -15.78
N GLY A 49 -3.72 -30.14 -16.06
CA GLY A 49 -4.61 -31.20 -15.56
C GLY A 49 -4.92 -31.10 -14.05
N LYS A 50 -4.48 -30.02 -13.37
CA LYS A 50 -4.76 -29.78 -11.96
C LYS A 50 -6.04 -29.01 -11.75
N LYS A 51 -6.65 -29.20 -10.56
CA LYS A 51 -7.80 -28.41 -10.09
C LYS A 51 -7.31 -27.21 -9.30
N ILE A 52 -7.72 -26.01 -9.70
CA ILE A 52 -7.36 -24.76 -9.02
C ILE A 52 -8.64 -24.14 -8.46
N ALA A 53 -8.73 -24.04 -7.13
CA ALA A 53 -9.83 -23.36 -6.47
C ALA A 53 -9.60 -21.84 -6.46
N THR A 54 -10.68 -21.08 -6.74
CA THR A 54 -10.57 -19.61 -6.78
C THR A 54 -11.92 -18.92 -6.65
N SER A 55 -11.90 -17.67 -6.12
CA SER A 55 -13.01 -16.72 -6.21
C SER A 55 -12.84 -15.75 -7.42
N TYR A 56 -11.76 -15.89 -8.20
CA TYR A 56 -11.40 -15.01 -9.34
C TYR A 56 -11.22 -15.81 -10.64
N PRO A 57 -12.29 -16.47 -11.13
CA PRO A 57 -12.18 -17.36 -12.29
C PRO A 57 -11.84 -16.66 -13.62
N VAL A 58 -12.25 -15.40 -13.81
CA VAL A 58 -12.00 -14.68 -15.07
C VAL A 58 -10.52 -14.33 -15.18
N ILE A 59 -9.95 -13.74 -14.14
CA ILE A 59 -8.52 -13.37 -14.09
C ILE A 59 -7.66 -14.64 -14.25
N LEU A 60 -7.98 -15.71 -13.52
CA LEU A 60 -7.25 -16.98 -13.62
C LEU A 60 -7.31 -17.56 -15.03
N ARG A 61 -8.49 -17.62 -15.63
CA ARG A 61 -8.67 -18.16 -16.98
C ARG A 61 -7.83 -17.41 -18.00
N ASN A 62 -7.82 -16.08 -17.94
CA ASN A 62 -7.04 -15.24 -18.83
C ASN A 62 -5.53 -15.49 -18.66
N PHE A 63 -5.07 -15.64 -17.42
CA PHE A 63 -3.67 -15.97 -17.12
C PHE A 63 -3.27 -17.34 -17.65
N LEU A 64 -4.04 -18.37 -17.37
CA LEU A 64 -3.79 -19.74 -17.83
C LEU A 64 -3.75 -19.80 -19.36
N LYS A 65 -4.74 -19.19 -20.03
CA LYS A 65 -4.79 -19.11 -21.51
C LYS A 65 -3.57 -18.43 -22.10
N LYS A 66 -3.14 -17.30 -21.53
CA LYS A 66 -1.94 -16.55 -21.96
C LYS A 66 -0.67 -17.38 -21.87
N ASN A 67 -0.58 -18.26 -20.87
CA ASN A 67 0.61 -19.07 -20.60
C ASN A 67 0.51 -20.51 -21.16
N GLY A 68 -0.55 -20.86 -21.90
CA GLY A 68 -0.72 -22.18 -22.50
C GLY A 68 -0.92 -23.29 -21.46
N VAL A 69 -1.45 -22.99 -20.28
CA VAL A 69 -1.70 -23.94 -19.21
C VAL A 69 -3.16 -24.39 -19.25
N ASN A 70 -3.37 -25.69 -19.24
CA ASN A 70 -4.69 -26.32 -19.20
C ASN A 70 -4.99 -26.87 -17.81
N ALA A 71 -5.74 -26.13 -16.98
CA ALA A 71 -6.14 -26.51 -15.64
C ALA A 71 -7.66 -26.42 -15.47
N GLU A 72 -8.22 -27.20 -14.55
CA GLU A 72 -9.63 -27.15 -14.17
C GLU A 72 -9.83 -26.03 -13.15
N ILE A 73 -10.70 -25.07 -13.44
CA ILE A 73 -11.02 -23.95 -12.53
C ILE A 73 -12.23 -24.35 -11.67
N HIS A 74 -12.02 -24.43 -10.36
CA HIS A 74 -13.05 -24.72 -9.39
C HIS A 74 -13.46 -23.45 -8.65
N VAL A 75 -14.63 -22.91 -9.02
CA VAL A 75 -15.11 -21.65 -8.45
C VAL A 75 -15.72 -21.90 -7.06
N ILE A 76 -15.16 -21.22 -6.06
CA ILE A 76 -15.70 -21.24 -4.69
C ILE A 76 -15.73 -19.84 -4.11
N THR A 77 -16.67 -19.62 -3.20
CA THR A 77 -16.85 -18.31 -2.54
C THR A 77 -16.40 -18.40 -1.10
N GLY A 78 -15.26 -17.78 -0.79
CA GLY A 78 -14.65 -17.77 0.55
C GLY A 78 -13.91 -19.07 0.91
N SER A 79 -12.99 -18.98 1.86
CA SER A 79 -12.19 -20.10 2.39
C SER A 79 -11.46 -20.92 1.32
N VAL A 80 -11.01 -20.24 0.26
CA VAL A 80 -10.30 -20.86 -0.88
C VAL A 80 -9.08 -21.63 -0.43
N GLU A 81 -8.34 -21.09 0.56
CA GLU A 81 -7.11 -21.63 1.12
C GLU A 81 -7.27 -23.01 1.81
N VAL A 82 -8.47 -23.39 2.20
CA VAL A 82 -8.75 -24.67 2.84
C VAL A 82 -8.86 -25.80 1.81
N SER A 83 -9.20 -25.49 0.57
CA SER A 83 -9.54 -26.44 -0.50
C SER A 83 -8.51 -27.55 -0.73
N PRO A 84 -7.18 -27.29 -0.78
CA PRO A 84 -6.20 -28.36 -0.95
C PRO A 84 -6.12 -29.29 0.26
N GLY A 85 -6.27 -28.75 1.47
CA GLY A 85 -6.19 -29.54 2.70
C GLY A 85 -7.30 -30.57 2.85
N ILE A 86 -8.47 -30.33 2.23
CA ILE A 86 -9.62 -31.24 2.25
C ILE A 86 -9.76 -32.06 0.95
N GLY A 87 -8.80 -31.94 0.02
CA GLY A 87 -8.80 -32.70 -1.23
C GLY A 87 -9.78 -32.18 -2.30
N LEU A 88 -10.28 -30.95 -2.16
CA LEU A 88 -11.22 -30.36 -3.12
C LEU A 88 -10.50 -29.80 -4.36
N ALA A 89 -9.26 -29.35 -4.20
CA ALA A 89 -8.41 -28.85 -5.27
C ALA A 89 -6.94 -29.20 -5.05
N ASP A 90 -6.12 -29.16 -6.10
CA ASP A 90 -4.67 -29.37 -6.02
C ASP A 90 -3.92 -28.10 -5.64
N ALA A 91 -4.49 -26.95 -5.99
CA ALA A 91 -3.91 -25.62 -5.80
C ALA A 91 -5.00 -24.58 -5.63
N ILE A 92 -4.58 -23.36 -5.31
CA ILE A 92 -5.48 -22.21 -5.21
C ILE A 92 -4.97 -21.02 -6.04
N PHE A 93 -5.90 -20.15 -6.40
CA PHE A 93 -5.61 -18.82 -6.91
C PHE A 93 -6.44 -17.82 -6.10
N ASP A 94 -5.79 -17.00 -5.29
CA ASP A 94 -6.49 -16.11 -4.36
C ASP A 94 -5.67 -14.87 -4.01
N ILE A 95 -6.29 -13.96 -3.27
CA ILE A 95 -5.66 -12.75 -2.73
C ILE A 95 -4.64 -13.13 -1.67
N VAL A 96 -3.44 -12.58 -1.83
CA VAL A 96 -2.36 -12.67 -0.85
C VAL A 96 -1.96 -11.25 -0.43
N SER A 97 -2.06 -10.97 0.86
CA SER A 97 -1.54 -9.73 1.47
C SER A 97 -0.21 -10.01 2.16
N SER A 98 -0.22 -10.50 3.39
CA SER A 98 0.98 -10.90 4.14
C SER A 98 1.47 -12.32 3.83
N GLY A 99 0.57 -13.19 3.35
CA GLY A 99 0.83 -14.62 3.13
C GLY A 99 0.64 -15.50 4.37
N SER A 100 0.27 -14.93 5.52
CA SER A 100 0.07 -15.69 6.78
C SER A 100 -0.98 -16.80 6.65
N THR A 101 -2.09 -16.52 5.95
CA THR A 101 -3.16 -17.50 5.70
C THR A 101 -2.65 -18.69 4.88
N LEU A 102 -1.79 -18.46 3.88
CA LEU A 102 -1.18 -19.55 3.12
C LEU A 102 -0.33 -20.44 4.01
N VAL A 103 0.52 -19.85 4.84
CA VAL A 103 1.40 -20.60 5.76
C VAL A 103 0.58 -21.44 6.74
N SER A 104 -0.50 -20.88 7.31
CA SER A 104 -1.39 -21.59 8.24
C SER A 104 -2.07 -22.79 7.60
N ASN A 105 -2.32 -22.75 6.29
CA ASN A 105 -2.92 -23.84 5.51
C ASN A 105 -1.89 -24.73 4.80
N ARG A 106 -0.60 -24.65 5.17
CA ARG A 106 0.51 -25.40 4.56
C ARG A 106 0.64 -25.17 3.05
N LEU A 107 0.35 -23.98 2.59
CA LEU A 107 0.51 -23.57 1.21
C LEU A 107 1.75 -22.68 1.04
N LYS A 108 2.30 -22.67 -0.16
CA LYS A 108 3.32 -21.72 -0.59
C LYS A 108 2.87 -20.99 -1.85
N GLU A 109 3.12 -19.70 -1.88
CA GLU A 109 2.95 -18.87 -3.06
C GLU A 109 4.01 -19.22 -4.10
N VAL A 110 3.60 -19.44 -5.35
CA VAL A 110 4.52 -19.86 -6.42
C VAL A 110 4.54 -18.90 -7.61
N GLU A 111 3.42 -18.27 -7.93
CA GLU A 111 3.33 -17.29 -9.02
C GLU A 111 2.46 -16.09 -8.62
N VAL A 112 3.00 -14.89 -8.78
CA VAL A 112 2.23 -13.65 -8.65
C VAL A 112 1.65 -13.30 -10.02
N VAL A 113 0.33 -13.43 -10.15
CA VAL A 113 -0.37 -13.18 -11.41
C VAL A 113 -0.70 -11.71 -11.61
N MET A 114 -1.14 -11.05 -10.54
CA MET A 114 -1.58 -9.66 -10.58
C MET A 114 -1.31 -8.97 -9.25
N LYS A 115 -0.80 -7.73 -9.30
CA LYS A 115 -0.80 -6.82 -8.16
C LYS A 115 -2.07 -5.99 -8.21
N SER A 116 -2.68 -5.74 -7.07
CA SER A 116 -3.95 -5.02 -6.93
C SER A 116 -3.84 -3.96 -5.84
N GLU A 117 -4.54 -2.86 -6.06
CA GLU A 117 -4.72 -1.77 -5.10
C GLU A 117 -6.15 -1.20 -5.21
N ALA A 118 -6.51 -0.31 -4.30
CA ALA A 118 -7.78 0.39 -4.40
C ALA A 118 -7.78 1.35 -5.60
N LEU A 119 -8.85 1.27 -6.40
CA LEU A 119 -9.12 2.15 -7.55
C LEU A 119 -10.29 3.07 -7.24
N LEU A 120 -10.20 4.32 -7.65
CA LEU A 120 -11.35 5.18 -7.82
C LEU A 120 -11.84 5.03 -9.26
N ILE A 121 -13.05 4.54 -9.41
CA ILE A 121 -13.71 4.35 -10.71
C ILE A 121 -14.89 5.30 -10.87
N GLY A 122 -15.25 5.60 -12.09
CA GLY A 122 -16.39 6.46 -12.40
C GLY A 122 -17.03 6.17 -13.74
N ASN A 123 -18.17 6.80 -13.97
CA ASN A 123 -18.86 6.73 -15.24
C ASN A 123 -18.09 7.53 -16.30
N LYS A 124 -17.92 6.98 -17.50
CA LYS A 124 -17.29 7.63 -18.66
C LYS A 124 -17.95 8.95 -19.06
N ASN A 125 -19.25 9.10 -18.81
CA ASN A 125 -20.06 10.27 -19.17
C ASN A 125 -20.47 11.10 -17.95
N MET A 126 -19.49 11.48 -17.12
CA MET A 126 -19.76 12.31 -15.94
C MET A 126 -19.99 13.78 -16.33
N SER A 127 -21.01 14.43 -15.75
CA SER A 127 -21.25 15.87 -15.94
C SER A 127 -20.12 16.70 -15.32
N ASP A 128 -19.93 17.93 -15.82
CA ASP A 128 -18.86 18.82 -15.35
C ASP A 128 -18.99 19.17 -13.88
N GLU A 129 -20.22 19.42 -13.39
CA GLU A 129 -20.51 19.63 -11.97
C GLU A 129 -20.04 18.46 -11.11
N LYS A 130 -20.22 17.21 -11.57
CA LYS A 130 -19.75 16.02 -10.85
C LYS A 130 -18.24 15.84 -10.92
N LYS A 131 -17.59 16.34 -11.99
CA LYS A 131 -16.12 16.36 -12.09
C LYS A 131 -15.52 17.32 -11.08
N GLU A 132 -16.07 18.52 -10.92
CA GLU A 132 -15.62 19.50 -9.92
C GLU A 132 -15.66 18.92 -8.50
N VAL A 133 -16.78 18.28 -8.12
CA VAL A 133 -16.89 17.61 -6.82
C VAL A 133 -15.87 16.49 -6.66
N LEU A 134 -15.56 15.77 -7.76
CA LEU A 134 -14.55 14.72 -7.75
C LEU A 134 -13.14 15.30 -7.55
N GLU A 135 -12.81 16.38 -8.22
CA GLU A 135 -11.51 17.06 -8.07
C GLU A 135 -11.31 17.55 -6.64
N GLU A 136 -12.34 18.14 -6.03
CA GLU A 136 -12.31 18.53 -4.62
C GLU A 136 -12.06 17.34 -3.68
N LEU A 137 -12.75 16.22 -3.92
CA LEU A 137 -12.54 14.99 -3.16
C LEU A 137 -11.10 14.48 -3.31
N LEU A 138 -10.59 14.43 -4.53
CA LEU A 138 -9.22 14.00 -4.82
C LEU A 138 -8.19 14.91 -4.17
N PHE A 139 -8.41 16.21 -4.16
CA PHE A 139 -7.57 17.18 -3.46
C PHE A 139 -7.49 16.86 -1.96
N ARG A 140 -8.64 16.64 -1.31
CA ARG A 140 -8.72 16.30 0.11
C ARG A 140 -8.03 14.95 0.41
N MET A 141 -8.26 13.94 -0.41
CA MET A 141 -7.61 12.62 -0.28
C MET A 141 -6.09 12.73 -0.43
N ASN A 142 -5.61 13.54 -1.38
CA ASN A 142 -4.19 13.78 -1.56
C ASN A 142 -3.55 14.49 -0.35
N ALA A 143 -4.24 15.47 0.24
CA ALA A 143 -3.75 16.17 1.43
C ALA A 143 -3.54 15.21 2.62
N VAL A 144 -4.47 14.27 2.83
CA VAL A 144 -4.33 13.22 3.86
C VAL A 144 -3.18 12.29 3.52
N LYS A 145 -3.12 11.79 2.28
CA LYS A 145 -2.06 10.87 1.84
C LYS A 145 -0.66 11.48 1.91
N THR A 146 -0.53 12.77 1.57
CA THR A 146 0.75 13.49 1.66
C THR A 146 1.24 13.62 3.10
N ALA A 147 0.31 13.63 4.07
CA ALA A 147 0.60 13.73 5.50
C ALA A 147 0.90 12.38 6.18
N GLU A 148 0.52 11.24 5.57
CA GLU A 148 0.45 9.93 6.22
C GLU A 148 1.72 9.53 6.98
N ASP A 149 2.90 9.72 6.36
CA ASP A 149 4.19 9.38 6.96
C ASP A 149 4.96 10.61 7.47
N LYS A 150 4.32 11.79 7.52
CA LYS A 150 4.95 13.04 7.93
C LYS A 150 4.67 13.34 9.38
N LYS A 151 5.70 13.87 10.04
CA LYS A 151 5.62 14.33 11.42
C LYS A 151 6.08 15.78 11.49
N TYR A 152 5.36 16.58 12.26
CA TYR A 152 5.83 17.89 12.66
C TYR A 152 6.71 17.72 13.89
N VAL A 153 7.98 18.06 13.73
CA VAL A 153 8.98 17.93 14.80
C VAL A 153 9.37 19.31 15.29
N LEU A 154 9.26 19.49 16.60
CA LEU A 154 9.71 20.65 17.32
C LEU A 154 10.76 20.23 18.33
N MET A 155 11.83 21.00 18.47
CA MET A 155 12.87 20.75 19.46
C MET A 155 13.51 22.06 19.92
N ASN A 156 14.01 22.08 21.14
CA ASN A 156 14.89 23.13 21.63
C ASN A 156 16.33 22.77 21.26
N ALA A 157 17.09 23.75 20.79
CA ALA A 157 18.45 23.57 20.32
C ALA A 157 19.37 24.69 20.81
N PRO A 158 20.63 24.39 21.21
CA PRO A 158 21.61 25.41 21.51
C PRO A 158 22.02 26.15 20.22
N LYS A 159 22.09 27.47 20.29
CA LYS A 159 22.37 28.32 19.10
C LYS A 159 23.75 28.08 18.51
N ASP A 160 24.73 27.73 19.33
CA ASP A 160 26.09 27.41 18.88
C ASP A 160 26.19 26.09 18.11
N LYS A 161 25.17 25.21 18.22
CA LYS A 161 25.05 23.95 17.46
C LYS A 161 24.01 23.99 16.36
N LEU A 162 23.39 25.13 16.12
CA LEU A 162 22.27 25.26 15.20
C LEU A 162 22.60 24.86 13.77
N GLU A 163 23.76 25.26 13.23
CA GLU A 163 24.19 24.90 11.86
C GLU A 163 24.40 23.39 11.71
N GLU A 164 24.99 22.75 12.71
CA GLU A 164 25.18 21.29 12.72
C GLU A 164 23.84 20.55 12.79
N ILE A 165 22.90 21.07 13.60
CA ILE A 165 21.54 20.52 13.71
C ILE A 165 20.80 20.68 12.39
N ILE A 166 20.84 21.85 11.76
CA ILE A 166 20.20 22.10 10.45
C ILE A 166 20.78 21.16 9.38
N ALA A 167 22.07 20.91 9.39
CA ALA A 167 22.71 20.02 8.42
C ALA A 167 22.25 18.54 8.54
N VAL A 168 21.80 18.15 9.71
CA VAL A 168 21.24 16.78 9.96
C VAL A 168 19.76 16.71 9.55
N LEU A 169 19.05 17.84 9.57
CA LEU A 169 17.61 17.88 9.30
C LEU A 169 17.32 17.98 7.79
N PRO A 170 16.83 16.93 7.14
CA PRO A 170 16.37 16.99 5.76
C PRO A 170 14.97 17.62 5.72
N GLY A 171 14.86 18.91 5.95
CA GLY A 171 13.59 19.62 5.88
C GLY A 171 13.09 19.81 4.45
N MET A 172 11.80 20.11 4.25
CA MET A 172 11.19 20.33 2.94
C MET A 172 11.80 21.54 2.18
N LYS A 173 12.20 22.57 2.89
CA LYS A 173 12.98 23.71 2.38
C LYS A 173 14.07 24.07 3.39
N SER A 174 13.65 24.61 4.53
CA SER A 174 14.50 24.87 5.70
C SER A 174 13.66 24.79 6.97
N PRO A 175 14.24 24.47 8.12
CA PRO A 175 13.52 24.53 9.39
C PRO A 175 13.15 25.98 9.74
N THR A 176 12.06 26.14 10.49
CA THR A 176 11.71 27.41 11.12
C THR A 176 12.46 27.51 12.44
N ILE A 177 13.10 28.66 12.69
CA ILE A 177 13.88 28.91 13.90
C ILE A 177 13.24 30.07 14.66
N MET A 178 12.95 29.83 15.94
CA MET A 178 12.38 30.84 16.83
C MET A 178 13.26 31.02 18.06
N PRO A 179 13.53 32.24 18.51
CA PRO A 179 14.27 32.48 19.75
C PRO A 179 13.48 31.98 20.95
N LEU A 180 14.16 31.39 21.93
CA LEU A 180 13.59 31.11 23.23
C LEU A 180 13.87 32.26 24.19
N ALA A 181 13.10 32.35 25.29
CA ALA A 181 13.33 33.30 26.36
C ALA A 181 14.69 33.05 27.06
N GLN A 182 15.15 31.80 27.04
CA GLN A 182 16.47 31.45 27.56
C GLN A 182 17.55 31.85 26.55
N GLU A 183 18.48 32.69 26.97
CA GLU A 183 19.61 33.11 26.15
C GLU A 183 20.45 31.89 25.70
N GLY A 184 20.97 31.94 24.47
CA GLY A 184 21.76 30.85 23.89
C GLY A 184 20.95 29.69 23.32
N TRP A 185 19.61 29.73 23.42
CA TRP A 185 18.71 28.69 22.94
C TRP A 185 17.74 29.17 21.88
N CYS A 186 17.30 28.24 21.02
CA CYS A 186 16.24 28.48 20.04
C CYS A 186 15.34 27.23 19.91
N SER A 187 14.14 27.43 19.40
CA SER A 187 13.24 26.36 18.99
C SER A 187 13.38 26.15 17.49
N VAL A 188 13.54 24.90 17.11
CA VAL A 188 13.67 24.47 15.71
C VAL A 188 12.45 23.64 15.34
N HIS A 189 11.75 24.03 14.27
CA HIS A 189 10.54 23.36 13.80
C HIS A 189 10.75 22.87 12.38
N THR A 190 10.37 21.62 12.12
CA THR A 190 10.51 21.03 10.80
C THR A 190 9.47 19.94 10.55
N VAL A 191 9.32 19.54 9.28
CA VAL A 191 8.52 18.38 8.89
C VAL A 191 9.44 17.30 8.36
N LEU A 192 9.34 16.10 8.91
CA LEU A 192 10.16 14.94 8.57
C LEU A 192 9.29 13.71 8.32
N ASP A 193 9.81 12.77 7.53
CA ASP A 193 9.30 11.41 7.51
C ASP A 193 9.58 10.72 8.85
N GLU A 194 8.61 9.96 9.36
CA GLU A 194 8.76 9.25 10.64
C GLU A 194 9.98 8.32 10.66
N LYS A 195 10.22 7.61 9.56
CA LYS A 195 11.40 6.76 9.41
C LYS A 195 12.69 7.58 9.54
N ARG A 196 12.75 8.72 8.86
CA ARG A 196 13.91 9.60 8.87
C ARG A 196 14.16 10.20 10.26
N PHE A 197 13.09 10.53 10.98
CA PHE A 197 13.19 10.99 12.37
C PHE A 197 13.95 9.98 13.24
N TRP A 198 13.57 8.70 13.19
CA TRP A 198 14.24 7.66 13.98
C TRP A 198 15.71 7.43 13.58
N GLU A 199 16.07 7.66 12.33
CA GLU A 199 17.46 7.56 11.86
C GLU A 199 18.35 8.68 12.41
N ILE A 200 17.82 9.87 12.66
CA ILE A 200 18.61 11.06 13.02
C ILE A 200 18.50 11.48 14.48
N ILE A 201 17.53 10.95 15.24
CA ILE A 201 17.27 11.39 16.61
C ILE A 201 18.49 11.27 17.53
N GLY A 202 19.28 10.22 17.38
CA GLY A 202 20.52 10.04 18.16
C GLY A 202 21.54 11.14 17.91
N LYS A 203 21.69 11.59 16.66
CA LYS A 203 22.58 12.70 16.30
C LYS A 203 22.09 14.01 16.86
N LEU A 204 20.78 14.29 16.74
CA LEU A 204 20.17 15.50 17.26
C LEU A 204 20.38 15.62 18.79
N LYS A 205 20.15 14.54 19.52
CA LYS A 205 20.44 14.50 20.96
C LYS A 205 21.92 14.69 21.28
N GLY A 206 22.82 14.09 20.49
CA GLY A 206 24.26 14.28 20.62
C GLY A 206 24.75 15.70 20.40
N LEU A 207 24.00 16.49 19.59
CA LEU A 207 24.24 17.91 19.35
C LEU A 207 23.56 18.82 20.41
N GLY A 208 22.94 18.23 21.42
CA GLY A 208 22.31 18.97 22.52
C GLY A 208 20.85 19.34 22.27
N ALA A 209 20.20 18.80 21.24
CA ALA A 209 18.76 19.01 21.06
C ALA A 209 17.97 18.32 22.20
N GLU A 210 17.02 19.05 22.79
CA GLU A 210 16.19 18.59 23.90
C GLU A 210 14.72 19.03 23.73
N GLY A 211 13.83 18.57 24.61
CA GLY A 211 12.41 18.94 24.52
C GLY A 211 11.78 18.55 23.18
N ILE A 212 12.19 17.44 22.60
CA ILE A 212 11.79 17.04 21.25
C ILE A 212 10.36 16.51 21.24
N LEU A 213 9.48 17.21 20.53
CA LEU A 213 8.08 16.82 20.32
C LEU A 213 7.88 16.35 18.90
N VAL A 214 7.13 15.27 18.73
CA VAL A 214 6.79 14.68 17.43
C VAL A 214 5.28 14.58 17.33
N LEU A 215 4.69 15.37 16.47
CA LEU A 215 3.24 15.46 16.30
C LEU A 215 2.81 14.87 14.95
N PRO A 216 1.73 14.09 14.91
CA PRO A 216 1.16 13.64 13.64
C PRO A 216 0.61 14.83 12.86
N ILE A 217 0.72 14.77 11.53
CA ILE A 217 0.13 15.73 10.61
C ILE A 217 -1.10 15.06 9.99
N GLU A 218 -2.28 15.65 10.16
CA GLU A 218 -3.51 15.08 9.59
C GLU A 218 -3.65 15.34 8.09
N LYS A 219 -3.23 16.52 7.65
CA LYS A 219 -3.36 16.96 6.25
C LYS A 219 -2.18 17.84 5.89
N MET A 220 -1.67 17.66 4.67
CA MET A 220 -0.56 18.44 4.16
C MET A 220 -0.80 18.77 2.68
N ILE A 221 -0.66 20.05 2.35
CA ILE A 221 -0.78 20.57 1.00
C ILE A 221 0.61 21.12 0.60
N VAL A 222 1.13 20.65 -0.53
CA VAL A 222 2.43 21.02 -1.10
C VAL A 222 2.27 21.64 -2.47
#